data_e172fa8fac0938e1bdc0ab49228dd236
#
_entry.id   e172fa8fac0938e1bdc0ab49228dd236
#
_cell.length_a   1.000
_cell.length_b   1.000
_cell.length_c   1.000
_cell.angle_alpha   90.00
_cell.angle_beta   90.00
_cell.angle_gamma   90.00
#
_symmetry.space_group_name_H-M   'P 1'
#
loop_
_entity.id
_entity.type
_entity.pdbx_description
1 polymer ?
#
loop_
_entity_poly.entity_id
_entity_poly.type
_entity_poly.pdbx_seq_one_letter_code
_entity_poly.pdbx_strand_id
1 'polypeptide(L)'
;MSLSKLLLATTIAAALGTATPATALAKSPTAKSAAAAKVTVDSKVKSQFDALTKEWYEQSMLLSPINATQQGDHRYDDRIDDLSAAGRNKGLAFSKNLLARLDKLPLNKLSREDQVDALILKNDLRSNIFSNETLQAWAWDPQIYSGIAGSAIYGLMARDYAPIEQRMQSAITRIALIPQILQQARENLDPARVPKTHAETVARQNQGLLDLIDNYITPNMASLNAADQARMNDAVAKLKVAVDEHQKWLDGTLVPNAKGDFRLGAKLYDQKLKFSLNSELSRQEIGRRAEAEMTRVRKDMYSIAQKVLKDRKDLYLGSKPTEAQQQKAIEAALELAYADKPARDDLVPFAKQTLQEATEFVRTHNLMTMPEAPVEIILMPKFQQGFAVAYADSPGPLDKAQKTFYAVSPIPEEWTDTQVDSFLREYNKRMIHLLSIHEAMPGHYLEGAFSAQNPSLIRAVNRSGLFAEGWAVYTEDMMRKAGYLNNDPLFHLMQLKFYLRTISNSILDQGVHVNNWTREQAMDLMTRRAFQQEREAAGKWVRAQLSSTQLPTYFVGVQEQYDMRRAAEKAWGKNFKLKEYHDKVLSYGAPAPRFVRELMLGEPIR
;
A
#
# COMPACT_ATOMS: atom_id res chain seq x y z
N MET A 1 -7.92 11.87 -10.44
CA MET A 1 -7.85 10.60 -9.70
C MET A 1 -6.51 10.49 -9.05
N SER A 2 -6.45 10.10 -7.80
CA SER A 2 -5.19 10.02 -7.06
C SER A 2 -4.34 8.87 -7.59
N LEU A 3 -3.15 9.20 -8.10
CA LEU A 3 -2.10 8.25 -8.47
C LEU A 3 -1.70 7.28 -7.34
N SER A 4 -2.10 7.57 -6.11
CA SER A 4 -1.86 6.72 -4.95
C SER A 4 -2.59 5.39 -4.96
N LYS A 5 -3.61 5.20 -5.81
CA LYS A 5 -4.39 3.95 -5.85
C LYS A 5 -3.83 2.88 -6.80
N LEU A 6 -3.06 3.27 -7.81
CA LEU A 6 -2.45 2.30 -8.73
C LEU A 6 -1.20 1.61 -8.16
N LEU A 7 -0.62 2.18 -7.08
CA LEU A 7 0.59 1.70 -6.41
C LEU A 7 0.31 0.94 -5.11
N LEU A 8 -0.97 0.65 -4.78
CA LEU A 8 -1.34 0.00 -3.52
C LEU A 8 -1.10 -1.51 -3.49
N ALA A 9 -0.74 -2.09 -4.60
CA ALA A 9 -0.26 -3.48 -4.63
C ALA A 9 1.23 -3.47 -4.34
N THR A 10 1.66 -3.40 -3.11
CA THR A 10 2.92 -3.97 -2.66
C THR A 10 3.43 -3.45 -1.32
N THR A 11 3.77 -4.37 -0.50
CA THR A 11 4.86 -4.51 0.48
C THR A 11 4.58 -4.14 1.92
N ILE A 12 4.66 -5.05 2.66
CA ILE A 12 5.45 -5.74 3.68
C ILE A 12 6.27 -4.78 4.55
N ALA A 13 5.88 -4.65 5.72
CA ALA A 13 6.09 -5.11 7.04
C ALA A 13 6.68 -4.19 8.07
N ALA A 14 6.44 -4.35 9.16
CA ALA A 14 6.61 -4.90 10.51
C ALA A 14 7.04 -3.89 11.60
N ALA A 15 6.85 -4.02 12.68
CA ALA A 15 6.36 -4.09 14.05
C ALA A 15 7.35 -3.65 15.16
N LEU A 16 6.99 -3.30 16.27
CA LEU A 16 7.13 -3.63 17.68
C LEU A 16 7.39 -2.54 18.71
N GLY A 17 6.95 -2.79 19.90
CA GLY A 17 7.31 -2.08 21.08
C GLY A 17 7.25 -2.87 22.37
N THR A 18 7.97 -2.48 23.39
CA THR A 18 7.64 -2.63 24.81
C THR A 18 8.01 -1.37 25.56
N ALA A 19 7.19 -1.03 26.55
CA ALA A 19 7.28 0.16 27.36
C ALA A 19 8.49 0.16 28.30
N THR A 20 9.10 1.28 28.54
CA THR A 20 9.23 2.16 29.72
C THR A 20 10.51 2.96 29.68
N PRO A 21 10.73 4.03 30.46
CA PRO A 21 9.88 5.16 30.73
C PRO A 21 10.40 6.50 30.14
N ALA A 22 9.48 7.44 30.13
CA ALA A 22 9.60 8.83 29.82
C ALA A 22 10.91 9.56 30.14
N THR A 23 11.43 10.25 29.15
CA THR A 23 12.08 11.55 29.35
C THR A 23 11.12 12.63 28.86
N ALA A 24 11.00 13.67 29.65
CA ALA A 24 9.98 14.69 29.57
C ALA A 24 9.86 15.34 28.19
N LEU A 25 8.73 15.13 27.53
CA LEU A 25 8.26 15.96 26.43
C LEU A 25 7.55 17.18 27.04
N ALA A 26 7.87 18.36 26.50
CA ALA A 26 7.26 19.61 26.87
C ALA A 26 5.74 19.48 26.92
N LYS A 27 5.13 19.93 28.02
CA LYS A 27 3.69 19.94 28.24
C LYS A 27 3.03 20.82 27.21
N SER A 28 2.35 20.22 26.24
CA SER A 28 1.25 20.89 25.55
C SER A 28 0.11 21.12 26.55
N PRO A 29 -0.58 22.25 26.49
CA PRO A 29 -1.61 22.58 27.46
C PRO A 29 -2.69 21.50 27.45
N THR A 30 -3.02 20.98 28.62
CA THR A 30 -4.11 20.04 28.87
C THR A 30 -5.43 20.71 28.48
N ALA A 31 -5.89 20.44 27.26
CA ALA A 31 -7.27 20.71 26.90
C ALA A 31 -8.17 19.78 27.75
N LYS A 32 -8.97 20.35 28.64
CA LYS A 32 -10.05 19.66 29.32
C LYS A 32 -10.92 19.01 28.24
N SER A 33 -11.19 17.70 28.37
CA SER A 33 -12.18 16.99 27.56
C SER A 33 -13.51 17.76 27.60
N ALA A 34 -13.74 18.56 26.59
CA ALA A 34 -15.08 19.10 26.35
C ALA A 34 -15.91 17.93 25.81
N ALA A 35 -16.94 17.54 26.55
CA ALA A 35 -17.95 16.60 26.04
C ALA A 35 -18.37 17.08 24.67
N ALA A 36 -18.28 16.21 23.66
CA ALA A 36 -18.64 16.56 22.29
C ALA A 36 -20.06 17.14 22.27
N ALA A 37 -20.19 18.43 21.99
CA ALA A 37 -21.47 19.08 21.87
C ALA A 37 -22.29 18.27 20.84
N LYS A 38 -23.55 17.94 21.17
CA LYS A 38 -24.47 17.30 20.22
C LYS A 38 -24.56 18.19 18.99
N VAL A 39 -23.92 17.77 17.89
CA VAL A 39 -24.04 18.48 16.61
C VAL A 39 -25.48 18.34 16.14
N THR A 40 -26.19 19.46 16.07
CA THR A 40 -27.53 19.47 15.43
C THR A 40 -27.31 19.44 13.92
N VAL A 41 -27.62 18.31 13.33
CA VAL A 41 -27.50 18.12 11.87
C VAL A 41 -28.56 18.96 11.16
N ASP A 42 -28.12 19.82 10.25
CA ASP A 42 -29.01 20.59 9.37
C ASP A 42 -29.34 19.72 8.15
N SER A 43 -30.63 19.35 8.03
CA SER A 43 -31.11 18.46 6.97
C SER A 43 -30.84 18.98 5.56
N LYS A 44 -30.87 20.30 5.36
CA LYS A 44 -30.60 20.93 4.07
C LYS A 44 -29.10 20.81 3.71
N VAL A 45 -28.20 21.04 4.67
CA VAL A 45 -26.76 20.88 4.47
C VAL A 45 -26.42 19.42 4.22
N LYS A 46 -27.04 18.49 4.95
CA LYS A 46 -26.88 17.05 4.73
C LYS A 46 -27.32 16.66 3.32
N SER A 47 -28.49 17.08 2.88
CA SER A 47 -28.98 16.80 1.52
C SER A 47 -28.07 17.37 0.43
N GLN A 48 -27.50 18.56 0.65
CA GLN A 48 -26.50 19.13 -0.27
C GLN A 48 -25.22 18.31 -0.31
N PHE A 49 -24.73 17.84 0.83
CA PHE A 49 -23.54 17.00 0.91
C PHE A 49 -23.78 15.64 0.22
N ASP A 50 -24.93 15.01 0.44
CA ASP A 50 -25.28 13.76 -0.21
C ASP A 50 -25.36 13.89 -1.73
N ALA A 51 -25.91 14.98 -2.23
CA ALA A 51 -25.95 15.26 -3.67
C ALA A 51 -24.54 15.42 -4.25
N LEU A 52 -23.63 16.13 -3.54
CA LEU A 52 -22.23 16.27 -3.97
C LEU A 52 -21.48 14.93 -3.93
N THR A 53 -21.72 14.10 -2.93
CA THR A 53 -21.12 12.77 -2.81
C THR A 53 -21.57 11.86 -3.96
N LYS A 54 -22.85 11.87 -4.28
CA LYS A 54 -23.39 11.11 -5.41
C LYS A 54 -22.81 11.57 -6.73
N GLU A 55 -22.77 12.87 -6.97
CA GLU A 55 -22.18 13.46 -8.19
C GLU A 55 -20.69 13.12 -8.30
N TRP A 56 -19.94 13.23 -7.19
CA TRP A 56 -18.54 12.82 -7.15
C TRP A 56 -18.36 11.37 -7.58
N TYR A 57 -19.14 10.47 -7.00
CA TYR A 57 -19.03 9.05 -7.28
C TYR A 57 -19.34 8.75 -8.76
N GLU A 58 -20.52 9.20 -9.24
CA GLU A 58 -20.98 8.93 -10.62
C GLU A 58 -19.99 9.47 -11.66
N GLN A 59 -19.52 10.71 -11.47
CA GLN A 59 -18.59 11.32 -12.42
C GLN A 59 -17.18 10.73 -12.32
N SER A 60 -16.71 10.37 -11.13
CA SER A 60 -15.39 9.75 -10.96
C SER A 60 -15.33 8.38 -11.63
N MET A 61 -16.39 7.57 -11.49
CA MET A 61 -16.47 6.26 -12.14
C MET A 61 -16.59 6.39 -13.67
N LEU A 62 -17.39 7.35 -14.16
CA LEU A 62 -17.51 7.63 -15.60
C LEU A 62 -16.20 8.13 -16.23
N LEU A 63 -15.43 8.98 -15.51
CA LEU A 63 -14.16 9.54 -15.98
C LEU A 63 -13.00 8.55 -15.90
N SER A 64 -13.15 7.48 -15.14
CA SER A 64 -12.14 6.44 -14.98
C SER A 64 -12.77 5.04 -14.92
N PRO A 65 -13.19 4.54 -16.08
CA PRO A 65 -13.81 3.22 -16.21
C PRO A 65 -12.97 2.07 -15.65
N ILE A 66 -11.66 2.14 -15.80
CA ILE A 66 -10.75 1.11 -15.28
C ILE A 66 -10.78 1.08 -13.74
N ASN A 67 -10.75 2.27 -13.10
CA ASN A 67 -10.91 2.34 -11.65
C ASN A 67 -12.33 1.94 -11.22
N ALA A 68 -13.38 2.25 -12.00
CA ALA A 68 -14.73 1.80 -11.69
C ALA A 68 -14.79 0.27 -11.53
N THR A 69 -14.26 -0.48 -12.49
CA THR A 69 -14.14 -1.95 -12.39
C THR A 69 -13.36 -2.38 -11.14
N GLN A 70 -12.24 -1.71 -10.82
CA GLN A 70 -11.45 -2.00 -9.62
C GLN A 70 -12.19 -1.70 -8.30
N GLN A 71 -13.17 -0.79 -8.31
CA GLN A 71 -14.05 -0.53 -7.17
C GLN A 71 -15.24 -1.50 -7.10
N GLY A 72 -15.43 -2.34 -8.12
CA GLY A 72 -16.60 -3.22 -8.25
C GLY A 72 -17.83 -2.54 -8.86
N ASP A 73 -17.63 -1.44 -9.57
CA ASP A 73 -18.68 -0.79 -10.38
C ASP A 73 -18.50 -1.18 -11.85
N HIS A 74 -19.25 -2.20 -12.25
CA HIS A 74 -19.15 -2.84 -13.57
C HIS A 74 -19.96 -2.17 -14.68
N ARG A 75 -20.56 -1.00 -14.42
CA ARG A 75 -21.35 -0.24 -15.42
C ARG A 75 -20.54 0.24 -16.62
N TYR A 76 -19.21 0.27 -16.49
CA TYR A 76 -18.30 0.84 -17.48
C TYR A 76 -17.23 -0.16 -17.93
N ASP A 77 -17.48 -1.45 -17.80
CA ASP A 77 -16.53 -2.52 -18.12
C ASP A 77 -16.17 -2.60 -19.60
N ASP A 78 -17.01 -2.01 -20.47
CA ASP A 78 -16.78 -1.87 -21.92
C ASP A 78 -16.01 -0.60 -22.32
N ARG A 79 -15.48 0.18 -21.35
CA ARG A 79 -14.82 1.47 -21.59
C ARG A 79 -13.42 1.52 -21.03
N ILE A 80 -12.63 2.50 -21.48
CA ILE A 80 -11.31 2.84 -20.93
C ILE A 80 -11.23 4.31 -20.52
N ASP A 81 -10.19 4.65 -19.76
CA ASP A 81 -9.88 6.02 -19.37
C ASP A 81 -9.41 6.85 -20.59
N ASP A 82 -9.91 8.08 -20.72
CA ASP A 82 -9.40 9.03 -21.71
C ASP A 82 -8.22 9.82 -21.12
N LEU A 83 -7.01 9.46 -21.51
CA LEU A 83 -5.77 10.07 -21.04
C LEU A 83 -5.27 11.21 -21.96
N SER A 84 -6.07 11.62 -22.95
CA SER A 84 -5.79 12.79 -23.80
C SER A 84 -5.80 14.09 -22.99
N ALA A 85 -5.30 15.17 -23.58
CA ALA A 85 -5.39 16.51 -22.99
C ALA A 85 -6.85 16.93 -22.70
N ALA A 86 -7.80 16.54 -23.58
CA ALA A 86 -9.22 16.81 -23.39
C ALA A 86 -9.79 16.06 -22.19
N GLY A 87 -9.50 14.76 -22.06
CA GLY A 87 -9.91 13.93 -20.92
C GLY A 87 -9.35 14.45 -19.60
N ARG A 88 -8.06 14.79 -19.55
CA ARG A 88 -7.43 15.39 -18.36
C ARG A 88 -8.08 16.72 -17.95
N ASN A 89 -8.31 17.60 -18.92
CA ASN A 89 -8.94 18.91 -18.67
C ASN A 89 -10.38 18.75 -18.14
N LYS A 90 -11.14 17.79 -18.67
CA LYS A 90 -12.48 17.46 -18.20
C LYS A 90 -12.46 16.99 -16.74
N GLY A 91 -11.57 16.06 -16.38
CA GLY A 91 -11.39 15.59 -15.01
C GLY A 91 -10.94 16.68 -14.04
N LEU A 92 -10.01 17.55 -14.48
CA LEU A 92 -9.54 18.68 -13.69
C LEU A 92 -10.64 19.73 -13.44
N ALA A 93 -11.41 20.08 -14.46
CA ALA A 93 -12.53 21.02 -14.35
C ALA A 93 -13.60 20.47 -13.38
N PHE A 94 -13.91 19.19 -13.47
CA PHE A 94 -14.82 18.52 -12.54
C PHE A 94 -14.30 18.62 -11.10
N SER A 95 -13.05 18.25 -10.84
CA SER A 95 -12.46 18.28 -9.50
C SER A 95 -12.48 19.68 -8.90
N LYS A 96 -12.16 20.72 -9.68
CA LYS A 96 -12.19 22.14 -9.24
C LYS A 96 -13.60 22.61 -8.92
N ASN A 97 -14.57 22.30 -9.79
CA ASN A 97 -15.97 22.70 -9.58
C ASN A 97 -16.53 22.05 -8.30
N LEU A 98 -16.34 20.76 -8.16
CA LEU A 98 -16.85 20.01 -7.00
C LEU A 98 -16.22 20.51 -5.69
N LEU A 99 -14.89 20.73 -5.68
CA LEU A 99 -14.18 21.26 -4.52
C LEU A 99 -14.70 22.65 -4.13
N ALA A 100 -14.91 23.53 -5.09
CA ALA A 100 -15.40 24.89 -4.84
C ALA A 100 -16.82 24.89 -4.23
N ARG A 101 -17.66 23.92 -4.61
CA ARG A 101 -19.01 23.73 -4.03
C ARG A 101 -18.91 23.11 -2.64
N LEU A 102 -18.05 22.13 -2.44
CA LEU A 102 -17.84 21.48 -1.15
C LEU A 102 -17.22 22.43 -0.12
N ASP A 103 -16.37 23.38 -0.56
CA ASP A 103 -15.76 24.38 0.34
C ASP A 103 -16.78 25.42 0.86
N LYS A 104 -17.92 25.58 0.19
CA LYS A 104 -19.02 26.46 0.63
C LYS A 104 -19.94 25.84 1.68
N LEU A 105 -19.85 24.52 1.90
CA LEU A 105 -20.70 23.84 2.89
C LEU A 105 -20.23 24.15 4.32
N PRO A 106 -21.14 24.51 5.23
CA PRO A 106 -20.85 24.68 6.66
C PRO A 106 -20.73 23.31 7.32
N LEU A 107 -19.52 22.70 7.28
CA LEU A 107 -19.26 21.34 7.75
C LEU A 107 -19.67 21.10 9.20
N ASN A 108 -19.61 22.13 10.05
CA ASN A 108 -20.04 22.06 11.45
C ASN A 108 -21.55 21.78 11.64
N LYS A 109 -22.34 21.84 10.56
CA LYS A 109 -23.77 21.47 10.54
C LYS A 109 -24.01 20.04 10.03
N LEU A 110 -22.98 19.31 9.68
CA LEU A 110 -23.02 17.89 9.31
C LEU A 110 -22.80 17.01 10.55
N SER A 111 -23.20 15.73 10.46
CA SER A 111 -22.78 14.75 11.45
C SER A 111 -21.24 14.64 11.51
N ARG A 112 -20.71 14.15 12.61
CA ARG A 112 -19.24 13.95 12.74
C ARG A 112 -18.69 13.03 11.66
N GLU A 113 -19.44 12.00 11.32
CA GLU A 113 -19.11 11.06 10.24
C GLU A 113 -19.05 11.78 8.89
N ASP A 114 -20.09 12.57 8.55
CA ASP A 114 -20.13 13.34 7.30
C ASP A 114 -19.04 14.42 7.25
N GLN A 115 -18.66 15.01 8.40
CA GLN A 115 -17.54 15.96 8.46
C GLN A 115 -16.22 15.28 8.03
N VAL A 116 -15.95 14.08 8.54
CA VAL A 116 -14.78 13.28 8.16
C VAL A 116 -14.84 12.94 6.67
N ASP A 117 -15.99 12.49 6.18
CA ASP A 117 -16.20 12.16 4.77
C ASP A 117 -15.96 13.36 3.85
N ALA A 118 -16.44 14.54 4.25
CA ALA A 118 -16.19 15.77 3.51
C ALA A 118 -14.69 16.14 3.48
N LEU A 119 -13.96 15.94 4.57
CA LEU A 119 -12.51 16.19 4.62
C LEU A 119 -11.70 15.21 3.77
N ILE A 120 -12.09 13.93 3.75
CA ILE A 120 -11.51 12.92 2.87
C ILE A 120 -11.72 13.32 1.41
N LEU A 121 -12.95 13.68 1.05
CA LEU A 121 -13.28 14.09 -0.32
C LEU A 121 -12.52 15.36 -0.74
N LYS A 122 -12.42 16.36 0.16
CA LYS A 122 -11.61 17.56 -0.10
C LYS A 122 -10.13 17.22 -0.32
N ASN A 123 -9.58 16.31 0.46
CA ASN A 123 -8.18 15.86 0.29
C ASN A 123 -7.98 15.16 -1.06
N ASP A 124 -8.90 14.27 -1.45
CA ASP A 124 -8.83 13.57 -2.75
C ASP A 124 -8.88 14.56 -3.92
N LEU A 125 -9.85 15.48 -3.92
CA LEU A 125 -9.99 16.49 -4.97
C LEU A 125 -8.77 17.41 -5.08
N ARG A 126 -8.22 17.86 -3.94
CA ARG A 126 -7.00 18.69 -3.92
C ARG A 126 -5.77 17.92 -4.39
N SER A 127 -5.66 16.65 -4.03
CA SER A 127 -4.59 15.76 -4.50
C SER A 127 -4.65 15.58 -6.02
N ASN A 128 -5.85 15.43 -6.57
CA ASN A 128 -6.08 15.33 -8.01
C ASN A 128 -5.67 16.61 -8.75
N ILE A 129 -6.09 17.77 -8.24
CA ILE A 129 -5.70 19.08 -8.81
C ILE A 129 -4.19 19.24 -8.76
N PHE A 130 -3.56 18.96 -7.62
CA PHE A 130 -2.10 19.02 -7.46
C PHE A 130 -1.37 18.11 -8.44
N SER A 131 -1.82 16.87 -8.59
CA SER A 131 -1.20 15.90 -9.51
C SER A 131 -1.27 16.36 -10.97
N ASN A 132 -2.39 16.99 -11.37
CA ASN A 132 -2.58 17.42 -12.75
C ASN A 132 -1.89 18.76 -13.07
N GLU A 133 -1.98 19.75 -12.19
CA GLU A 133 -1.49 21.10 -12.48
C GLU A 133 -0.06 21.36 -12.01
N THR A 134 0.31 20.83 -10.84
CA THR A 134 1.60 21.12 -10.21
C THR A 134 2.63 20.05 -10.48
N LEU A 135 2.32 18.79 -10.17
CA LEU A 135 3.22 17.67 -10.37
C LEU A 135 3.30 17.28 -11.85
N GLN A 136 2.20 17.38 -12.57
CA GLN A 136 2.06 16.99 -13.98
C GLN A 136 2.59 15.58 -14.25
N ALA A 137 2.24 14.63 -13.38
CA ALA A 137 2.74 13.25 -13.47
C ALA A 137 2.45 12.60 -14.83
N TRP A 138 1.36 13.00 -15.47
CA TRP A 138 0.99 12.55 -16.82
C TRP A 138 2.05 12.84 -17.90
N ALA A 139 2.96 13.80 -17.67
CA ALA A 139 4.00 14.17 -18.63
C ALA A 139 5.35 13.48 -18.39
N TRP A 140 5.55 12.85 -17.22
CA TRP A 140 6.86 12.27 -16.89
C TRP A 140 6.82 10.88 -16.23
N ASP A 141 5.65 10.41 -15.77
CA ASP A 141 5.54 9.09 -15.17
C ASP A 141 4.86 8.09 -16.14
N PRO A 142 5.64 7.30 -16.88
CA PRO A 142 5.10 6.35 -17.84
C PRO A 142 4.35 5.18 -17.19
N GLN A 143 4.54 4.93 -15.88
CA GLN A 143 3.85 3.86 -15.16
C GLN A 143 2.34 4.07 -15.10
N ILE A 144 1.86 5.30 -15.23
CA ILE A 144 0.42 5.62 -15.31
C ILE A 144 -0.23 4.87 -16.47
N TYR A 145 0.40 4.94 -17.62
CA TYR A 145 -0.14 4.37 -18.87
C TYR A 145 -0.06 2.85 -18.87
N SER A 146 1.09 2.28 -18.50
CA SER A 146 1.26 0.82 -18.43
C SER A 146 0.35 0.20 -17.35
N GLY A 147 0.18 0.86 -16.21
CA GLY A 147 -0.70 0.41 -15.15
C GLY A 147 -2.18 0.40 -15.55
N ILE A 148 -2.66 1.45 -16.24
CA ILE A 148 -4.04 1.52 -16.75
C ILE A 148 -4.26 0.45 -17.82
N ALA A 149 -3.32 0.29 -18.78
CA ALA A 149 -3.42 -0.71 -19.83
C ALA A 149 -3.48 -2.15 -19.27
N GLY A 150 -2.62 -2.49 -18.31
CA GLY A 150 -2.65 -3.81 -17.64
C GLY A 150 -3.92 -4.04 -16.83
N SER A 151 -4.36 -3.03 -16.08
CA SER A 151 -5.58 -3.11 -15.27
C SER A 151 -6.85 -3.21 -16.12
N ALA A 152 -6.83 -2.76 -17.38
CA ALA A 152 -7.96 -2.86 -18.31
C ALA A 152 -8.36 -4.32 -18.58
N ILE A 153 -7.39 -5.23 -18.60
CA ILE A 153 -7.62 -6.69 -18.80
C ILE A 153 -7.76 -7.38 -17.44
N TYR A 154 -6.80 -7.17 -16.55
CA TYR A 154 -6.73 -7.87 -15.26
C TYR A 154 -7.98 -7.63 -14.42
N GLY A 155 -8.47 -6.40 -14.32
CA GLY A 155 -9.66 -6.07 -13.53
C GLY A 155 -10.93 -6.81 -13.97
N LEU A 156 -11.06 -7.13 -15.28
CA LEU A 156 -12.18 -7.90 -15.80
C LEU A 156 -12.06 -9.41 -15.55
N MET A 157 -10.83 -9.92 -15.54
CA MET A 157 -10.60 -11.35 -15.65
C MET A 157 -10.16 -12.04 -14.35
N ALA A 158 -9.63 -11.28 -13.39
CA ALA A 158 -9.05 -11.84 -12.18
C ALA A 158 -10.08 -12.42 -11.19
N ARG A 159 -11.35 -12.00 -11.27
CA ARG A 159 -12.43 -12.41 -10.36
C ARG A 159 -13.71 -12.79 -11.09
N ASP A 160 -14.52 -13.64 -10.47
CA ASP A 160 -15.77 -14.18 -11.03
C ASP A 160 -16.99 -13.35 -10.60
N TYR A 161 -16.96 -12.03 -10.84
CA TYR A 161 -18.07 -11.12 -10.50
C TYR A 161 -19.28 -11.25 -11.45
N ALA A 162 -19.07 -11.81 -12.64
CA ALA A 162 -20.09 -12.05 -13.66
C ALA A 162 -19.75 -13.32 -14.44
N PRO A 163 -20.70 -13.90 -15.22
CA PRO A 163 -20.43 -15.00 -16.14
C PRO A 163 -19.24 -14.71 -17.04
N ILE A 164 -18.42 -15.72 -17.32
CA ILE A 164 -17.18 -15.56 -18.09
C ILE A 164 -17.43 -14.94 -19.49
N GLU A 165 -18.54 -15.32 -20.15
CA GLU A 165 -18.94 -14.79 -21.45
C GLU A 165 -19.12 -13.27 -21.41
N GLN A 166 -19.79 -12.75 -20.37
CA GLN A 166 -20.00 -11.32 -20.19
C GLN A 166 -18.67 -10.58 -19.97
N ARG A 167 -17.80 -11.13 -19.12
CA ARG A 167 -16.47 -10.55 -18.86
C ARG A 167 -15.61 -10.55 -20.14
N MET A 168 -15.65 -11.63 -20.91
CA MET A 168 -14.95 -11.74 -22.20
C MET A 168 -15.49 -10.76 -23.25
N GLN A 169 -16.81 -10.48 -23.28
CA GLN A 169 -17.40 -9.46 -24.14
C GLN A 169 -16.83 -8.06 -23.82
N SER A 170 -16.75 -7.71 -22.54
CA SER A 170 -16.14 -6.47 -22.08
C SER A 170 -14.63 -6.42 -22.42
N ALA A 171 -13.94 -7.54 -22.27
CA ALA A 171 -12.52 -7.67 -22.59
C ALA A 171 -12.25 -7.44 -24.10
N ILE A 172 -13.10 -7.93 -25.02
CA ILE A 172 -12.98 -7.63 -26.47
C ILE A 172 -12.89 -6.12 -26.69
N THR A 173 -13.81 -5.37 -26.09
CA THR A 173 -13.87 -3.92 -26.29
C THR A 173 -12.66 -3.22 -25.68
N ARG A 174 -12.29 -3.56 -24.44
CA ARG A 174 -11.13 -2.94 -23.78
C ARG A 174 -9.82 -3.26 -24.49
N ILE A 175 -9.60 -4.51 -24.90
CA ILE A 175 -8.39 -4.92 -25.62
C ILE A 175 -8.27 -4.14 -26.93
N ALA A 176 -9.37 -3.94 -27.67
CA ALA A 176 -9.40 -3.13 -28.88
C ALA A 176 -9.07 -1.64 -28.65
N LEU A 177 -9.29 -1.13 -27.42
CA LEU A 177 -9.04 0.26 -27.04
C LEU A 177 -7.67 0.51 -26.39
N ILE A 178 -6.97 -0.52 -25.86
CA ILE A 178 -5.63 -0.35 -25.27
C ILE A 178 -4.62 0.32 -26.21
N PRO A 179 -4.60 0.07 -27.55
CA PRO A 179 -3.73 0.81 -28.46
C PRO A 179 -3.84 2.33 -28.34
N GLN A 180 -5.03 2.86 -28.04
CA GLN A 180 -5.25 4.31 -27.78
C GLN A 180 -4.51 4.77 -26.50
N ILE A 181 -4.49 3.97 -25.41
CA ILE A 181 -3.73 4.32 -24.19
C ILE A 181 -2.23 4.42 -24.52
N LEU A 182 -1.69 3.45 -25.28
CA LEU A 182 -0.27 3.43 -25.67
C LEU A 182 0.07 4.61 -26.61
N GLN A 183 -0.85 5.01 -27.47
CA GLN A 183 -0.70 6.20 -28.30
C GLN A 183 -0.69 7.46 -27.42
N GLN A 184 -1.65 7.63 -26.54
CA GLN A 184 -1.74 8.77 -25.62
C GLN A 184 -0.51 8.87 -24.70
N ALA A 185 0.11 7.73 -24.32
CA ALA A 185 1.38 7.71 -23.61
C ALA A 185 2.49 8.39 -24.44
N ARG A 186 2.62 8.03 -25.72
CA ARG A 186 3.62 8.63 -26.62
C ARG A 186 3.37 10.13 -26.88
N GLU A 187 2.12 10.56 -26.89
CA GLU A 187 1.72 11.96 -27.11
C GLU A 187 1.95 12.83 -25.85
N ASN A 188 1.77 12.27 -24.66
CA ASN A 188 1.78 13.02 -23.41
C ASN A 188 3.15 13.07 -22.74
N LEU A 189 3.92 11.99 -22.84
CA LEU A 189 5.21 11.88 -22.17
C LEU A 189 6.26 12.77 -22.86
N ASP A 190 6.90 13.62 -22.07
CA ASP A 190 8.09 14.36 -22.50
C ASP A 190 9.35 13.56 -22.08
N PRO A 191 10.08 12.94 -23.01
CA PRO A 191 11.25 12.12 -22.69
C PRO A 191 12.30 12.87 -21.84
N ALA A 192 12.44 14.19 -22.04
CA ALA A 192 13.39 14.99 -21.25
C ALA A 192 12.99 15.13 -19.77
N ARG A 193 11.71 14.92 -19.45
CA ARG A 193 11.16 14.97 -18.09
C ARG A 193 11.05 13.57 -17.46
N VAL A 194 11.06 12.50 -18.25
CA VAL A 194 10.94 11.13 -17.74
C VAL A 194 12.28 10.71 -17.11
N PRO A 195 12.28 10.24 -15.84
CA PRO A 195 13.48 9.69 -15.23
C PRO A 195 13.89 8.37 -15.90
N LYS A 196 15.19 8.15 -16.04
CA LYS A 196 15.72 6.96 -16.70
C LYS A 196 15.22 5.65 -16.07
N THR A 197 15.19 5.59 -14.74
CA THR A 197 14.67 4.41 -14.00
C THR A 197 13.22 4.10 -14.36
N HIS A 198 12.36 5.12 -14.54
CA HIS A 198 10.97 4.95 -14.94
C HIS A 198 10.88 4.42 -16.38
N ALA A 199 11.61 5.03 -17.31
CA ALA A 199 11.63 4.60 -18.72
C ALA A 199 12.11 3.15 -18.87
N GLU A 200 13.22 2.79 -18.25
CA GLU A 200 13.77 1.42 -18.28
C GLU A 200 12.82 0.40 -17.63
N THR A 201 12.10 0.80 -16.58
CA THR A 201 11.15 -0.10 -15.90
C THR A 201 9.98 -0.43 -16.81
N VAL A 202 9.32 0.57 -17.40
CA VAL A 202 8.18 0.32 -18.30
C VAL A 202 8.59 -0.38 -19.58
N ALA A 203 9.80 -0.13 -20.10
CA ALA A 203 10.31 -0.83 -21.27
C ALA A 203 10.45 -2.35 -21.01
N ARG A 204 10.93 -2.74 -19.82
CA ARG A 204 10.99 -4.17 -19.42
C ARG A 204 9.60 -4.80 -19.18
N GLN A 205 8.61 -4.00 -18.81
CA GLN A 205 7.26 -4.49 -18.46
C GLN A 205 6.29 -4.51 -19.62
N ASN A 206 6.59 -3.83 -20.73
CA ASN A 206 5.65 -3.62 -21.84
C ASN A 206 5.10 -4.94 -22.42
N GLN A 207 5.94 -5.97 -22.57
CA GLN A 207 5.50 -7.28 -23.05
C GLN A 207 4.56 -8.01 -22.07
N GLY A 208 4.54 -7.64 -20.81
CA GLY A 208 3.60 -8.17 -19.81
C GLY A 208 2.12 -7.95 -20.14
N LEU A 209 1.79 -7.01 -21.04
CA LEU A 209 0.44 -6.87 -21.58
C LEU A 209 0.01 -8.10 -22.39
N LEU A 210 0.93 -8.72 -23.12
CA LEU A 210 0.66 -9.93 -23.90
C LEU A 210 0.57 -11.17 -23.01
N ASP A 211 1.35 -11.21 -21.90
CA ASP A 211 1.20 -12.27 -20.90
C ASP A 211 -0.21 -12.31 -20.30
N LEU A 212 -0.90 -11.16 -20.18
CA LEU A 212 -2.29 -11.13 -19.73
C LEU A 212 -3.25 -11.77 -20.76
N ILE A 213 -2.99 -11.63 -22.06
CA ILE A 213 -3.76 -12.31 -23.10
C ILE A 213 -3.58 -13.81 -22.97
N ASP A 214 -2.34 -14.29 -22.85
CA ASP A 214 -2.03 -15.71 -22.78
C ASP A 214 -2.57 -16.37 -21.51
N ASN A 215 -2.53 -15.66 -20.38
CA ASN A 215 -2.94 -16.21 -19.09
C ASN A 215 -4.44 -16.09 -18.79
N TYR A 216 -5.14 -15.07 -19.32
CA TYR A 216 -6.52 -14.76 -18.93
C TYR A 216 -7.52 -14.80 -20.09
N ILE A 217 -7.09 -14.50 -21.32
CA ILE A 217 -7.98 -14.46 -22.47
C ILE A 217 -7.96 -15.78 -23.22
N THR A 218 -6.78 -16.25 -23.62
CA THR A 218 -6.61 -17.49 -24.40
C THR A 218 -7.30 -18.70 -23.76
N PRO A 219 -7.18 -18.97 -22.45
CA PRO A 219 -7.86 -20.10 -21.83
C PRO A 219 -9.39 -20.02 -21.84
N ASN A 220 -9.94 -18.82 -21.99
CA ASN A 220 -11.38 -18.57 -21.93
C ASN A 220 -12.03 -18.36 -23.32
N MET A 221 -11.28 -18.51 -24.41
CA MET A 221 -11.79 -18.29 -25.77
C MET A 221 -13.00 -19.17 -26.11
N ALA A 222 -13.05 -20.39 -25.59
CA ALA A 222 -14.15 -21.32 -25.84
C ALA A 222 -15.51 -20.88 -25.25
N SER A 223 -15.52 -19.90 -24.31
CA SER A 223 -16.75 -19.32 -23.78
C SER A 223 -17.46 -18.36 -24.77
N LEU A 224 -16.77 -17.93 -25.80
CA LEU A 224 -17.30 -17.01 -26.80
C LEU A 224 -17.88 -17.77 -28.02
N ASN A 225 -18.92 -17.22 -28.61
CA ASN A 225 -19.39 -17.70 -29.93
C ASN A 225 -18.37 -17.37 -31.05
N ALA A 226 -18.51 -17.99 -32.24
CA ALA A 226 -17.55 -17.87 -33.32
C ALA A 226 -17.33 -16.41 -33.80
N ALA A 227 -18.39 -15.57 -33.78
CA ALA A 227 -18.27 -14.17 -34.18
C ALA A 227 -17.46 -13.36 -33.19
N ASP A 228 -17.67 -13.59 -31.87
CA ASP A 228 -16.94 -12.92 -30.80
C ASP A 228 -15.51 -13.45 -30.68
N GLN A 229 -15.25 -14.74 -30.96
CA GLN A 229 -13.89 -15.26 -31.07
C GLN A 229 -13.12 -14.53 -32.21
N ALA A 230 -13.77 -14.29 -33.35
CA ALA A 230 -13.16 -13.54 -34.46
C ALA A 230 -12.86 -12.08 -34.06
N ARG A 231 -13.79 -11.41 -33.37
CA ARG A 231 -13.59 -10.05 -32.83
C ARG A 231 -12.45 -10.01 -31.78
N MET A 232 -12.37 -10.97 -30.87
CA MET A 232 -11.29 -11.07 -29.92
C MET A 232 -9.94 -11.27 -30.59
N ASN A 233 -9.87 -12.17 -31.57
CA ASN A 233 -8.64 -12.40 -32.35
C ASN A 233 -8.17 -11.14 -33.09
N ASP A 234 -9.09 -10.37 -33.70
CA ASP A 234 -8.77 -9.08 -34.32
C ASP A 234 -8.25 -8.05 -33.31
N ALA A 235 -8.92 -7.94 -32.16
CA ALA A 235 -8.51 -7.03 -31.05
C ALA A 235 -7.12 -7.38 -30.54
N VAL A 236 -6.84 -8.67 -30.29
CA VAL A 236 -5.53 -9.17 -29.85
C VAL A 236 -4.45 -8.94 -30.91
N ALA A 237 -4.76 -9.15 -32.18
CA ALA A 237 -3.80 -8.87 -33.27
C ALA A 237 -3.41 -7.38 -33.31
N LYS A 238 -4.39 -6.48 -33.20
CA LYS A 238 -4.15 -5.02 -33.12
C LYS A 238 -3.35 -4.64 -31.87
N LEU A 239 -3.65 -5.24 -30.71
CA LEU A 239 -2.91 -5.02 -29.49
C LEU A 239 -1.44 -5.44 -29.65
N LYS A 240 -1.15 -6.61 -30.24
CA LYS A 240 0.22 -7.08 -30.47
C LYS A 240 1.01 -6.07 -31.32
N VAL A 241 0.44 -5.57 -32.40
CA VAL A 241 1.07 -4.53 -33.23
C VAL A 241 1.35 -3.27 -32.42
N ALA A 242 0.38 -2.80 -31.62
CA ALA A 242 0.53 -1.60 -30.81
C ALA A 242 1.58 -1.75 -29.69
N VAL A 243 1.67 -2.94 -29.07
CA VAL A 243 2.71 -3.26 -28.07
C VAL A 243 4.10 -3.26 -28.70
N ASP A 244 4.25 -3.84 -29.89
CA ASP A 244 5.52 -3.84 -30.62
C ASP A 244 5.94 -2.44 -31.07
N GLU A 245 5.02 -1.63 -31.56
CA GLU A 245 5.27 -0.22 -31.89
C GLU A 245 5.65 0.58 -30.66
N HIS A 246 4.95 0.35 -29.55
CA HIS A 246 5.26 1.02 -28.28
C HIS A 246 6.63 0.61 -27.76
N GLN A 247 7.01 -0.69 -27.88
CA GLN A 247 8.34 -1.17 -27.51
C GLN A 247 9.44 -0.47 -28.33
N LYS A 248 9.25 -0.37 -29.64
CA LYS A 248 10.19 0.35 -30.51
C LYS A 248 10.34 1.82 -30.11
N TRP A 249 9.25 2.47 -29.72
CA TRP A 249 9.30 3.84 -29.24
C TRP A 249 9.97 3.93 -27.85
N LEU A 250 9.69 3.01 -26.94
CA LEU A 250 10.34 2.94 -25.64
C LEU A 250 11.87 2.81 -25.80
N ASP A 251 12.31 1.86 -26.61
CA ASP A 251 13.75 1.56 -26.79
C ASP A 251 14.47 2.60 -27.64
N GLY A 252 13.82 3.09 -28.70
CA GLY A 252 14.42 4.02 -29.66
C GLY A 252 14.26 5.50 -29.32
N THR A 253 13.27 5.85 -28.49
CA THR A 253 12.94 7.25 -28.20
C THR A 253 12.94 7.56 -26.71
N LEU A 254 12.14 6.84 -25.89
CA LEU A 254 11.97 7.21 -24.49
C LEU A 254 13.24 6.95 -23.67
N VAL A 255 13.73 5.71 -23.66
CA VAL A 255 14.87 5.32 -22.83
C VAL A 255 16.14 6.11 -23.16
N PRO A 256 16.54 6.29 -24.44
CA PRO A 256 17.74 7.07 -24.78
C PRO A 256 17.64 8.55 -24.42
N ASN A 257 16.44 9.12 -24.38
CA ASN A 257 16.21 10.54 -24.13
C ASN A 257 15.68 10.82 -22.71
N ALA A 258 15.53 9.80 -21.85
CA ALA A 258 15.08 9.92 -20.48
C ALA A 258 16.16 10.61 -19.61
N LYS A 259 15.93 11.90 -19.31
CA LYS A 259 16.87 12.78 -18.59
C LYS A 259 16.25 13.43 -17.35
N GLY A 260 14.97 13.12 -17.08
CA GLY A 260 14.23 13.67 -15.93
C GLY A 260 14.83 13.22 -14.60
N ASP A 261 14.64 14.04 -13.57
CA ASP A 261 14.98 13.67 -12.19
C ASP A 261 13.71 13.11 -11.51
N PHE A 262 13.83 11.95 -10.89
CA PHE A 262 12.76 11.38 -10.06
C PHE A 262 12.59 12.11 -8.72
N ARG A 263 13.55 12.93 -8.33
CA ARG A 263 13.56 13.67 -7.06
C ARG A 263 12.60 14.86 -7.12
N LEU A 264 11.70 14.92 -6.17
CA LEU A 264 10.70 15.99 -6.12
C LEU A 264 11.24 17.30 -5.53
N GLY A 265 12.32 17.24 -4.74
CA GLY A 265 12.73 18.35 -3.91
C GLY A 265 11.76 18.66 -2.77
N ALA A 266 12.20 19.42 -1.77
CA ALA A 266 11.47 19.63 -0.52
C ALA A 266 10.05 20.19 -0.74
N LYS A 267 9.89 21.17 -1.63
CA LYS A 267 8.60 21.87 -1.83
C LYS A 267 7.50 20.95 -2.36
N LEU A 268 7.77 20.22 -3.44
CA LEU A 268 6.77 19.30 -4.04
C LEU A 268 6.56 18.07 -3.15
N TYR A 269 7.65 17.58 -2.56
CA TYR A 269 7.58 16.45 -1.64
C TYR A 269 6.69 16.76 -0.43
N ASP A 270 6.89 17.89 0.26
CA ASP A 270 6.11 18.27 1.43
C ASP A 270 4.63 18.49 1.11
N GLN A 271 4.31 19.03 -0.09
CA GLN A 271 2.93 19.15 -0.56
C GLN A 271 2.30 17.77 -0.83
N LYS A 272 3.01 16.90 -1.56
CA LYS A 272 2.54 15.54 -1.86
C LYS A 272 2.37 14.71 -0.58
N LEU A 273 3.31 14.83 0.36
CA LEU A 273 3.29 14.13 1.65
C LEU A 273 2.02 14.44 2.45
N LYS A 274 1.59 15.69 2.47
CA LYS A 274 0.33 16.11 3.11
C LYS A 274 -0.88 15.37 2.55
N PHE A 275 -0.97 15.24 1.22
CA PHE A 275 -2.08 14.52 0.58
C PHE A 275 -1.99 13.01 0.85
N SER A 276 -0.80 12.43 0.77
CA SER A 276 -0.58 10.99 0.94
C SER A 276 -0.87 10.53 2.38
N LEU A 277 -0.45 11.31 3.38
CA LEU A 277 -0.62 10.93 4.77
C LEU A 277 -1.94 11.43 5.36
N ASN A 278 -2.44 12.57 4.89
CA ASN A 278 -3.55 13.28 5.54
C ASN A 278 -3.33 13.40 7.07
N SER A 279 -2.08 13.63 7.48
CA SER A 279 -1.56 13.75 8.85
C SER A 279 -1.02 15.16 9.08
N GLU A 280 -0.98 15.59 10.34
CA GLU A 280 -0.40 16.88 10.73
C GLU A 280 1.12 16.84 10.90
N LEU A 281 1.75 15.65 10.81
CA LEU A 281 3.18 15.50 11.00
C LEU A 281 3.98 16.09 9.84
N SER A 282 4.91 16.97 10.16
CA SER A 282 5.87 17.47 9.17
C SER A 282 6.90 16.42 8.80
N ARG A 283 7.51 16.56 7.61
CA ARG A 283 8.61 15.70 7.16
C ARG A 283 9.76 15.66 8.19
N GLN A 284 10.11 16.83 8.78
CA GLN A 284 11.17 16.94 9.77
C GLN A 284 10.84 16.16 11.05
N GLU A 285 9.61 16.25 11.52
CA GLU A 285 9.16 15.51 12.70
C GLU A 285 9.13 13.99 12.42
N ILE A 286 8.68 13.57 11.23
CA ILE A 286 8.73 12.17 10.82
C ILE A 286 10.16 11.65 10.81
N GLY A 287 11.11 12.40 10.21
CA GLY A 287 12.52 12.03 10.21
C GLY A 287 13.12 11.91 11.61
N ARG A 288 12.83 12.88 12.48
CA ARG A 288 13.30 12.87 13.88
C ARG A 288 12.77 11.66 14.65
N ARG A 289 11.48 11.34 14.50
CA ARG A 289 10.86 10.16 15.13
C ARG A 289 11.45 8.86 14.59
N ALA A 290 11.66 8.78 13.29
CA ALA A 290 12.23 7.59 12.65
C ALA A 290 13.65 7.30 13.13
N GLU A 291 14.52 8.30 13.25
CA GLU A 291 15.89 8.13 13.77
C GLU A 291 15.89 7.72 15.26
N ALA A 292 15.05 8.33 16.08
CA ALA A 292 14.93 7.95 17.49
C ALA A 292 14.43 6.51 17.64
N GLU A 293 13.43 6.13 16.84
CA GLU A 293 12.85 4.79 16.89
C GLU A 293 13.81 3.73 16.34
N MET A 294 14.60 4.03 15.30
CA MET A 294 15.66 3.15 14.82
C MET A 294 16.67 2.84 15.93
N THR A 295 17.09 3.86 16.65
CA THR A 295 18.01 3.68 17.80
C THR A 295 17.41 2.79 18.87
N ARG A 296 16.14 3.00 19.22
CA ARG A 296 15.43 2.19 20.22
C ARG A 296 15.32 0.73 19.78
N VAL A 297 14.88 0.49 18.55
CA VAL A 297 14.67 -0.87 18.03
C VAL A 297 15.99 -1.65 17.97
N ARG A 298 17.07 -1.03 17.53
CA ARG A 298 18.40 -1.67 17.52
C ARG A 298 18.86 -2.07 18.94
N LYS A 299 18.54 -1.24 19.95
CA LYS A 299 18.78 -1.60 21.35
C LYS A 299 17.97 -2.81 21.79
N ASP A 300 16.71 -2.89 21.40
CA ASP A 300 15.84 -4.04 21.71
C ASP A 300 16.35 -5.31 21.02
N MET A 301 16.76 -5.23 19.74
CA MET A 301 17.38 -6.34 19.01
C MET A 301 18.65 -6.83 19.71
N TYR A 302 19.50 -5.92 20.18
CA TYR A 302 20.69 -6.28 20.95
C TYR A 302 20.32 -7.01 22.27
N SER A 303 19.27 -6.58 22.95
CA SER A 303 18.80 -7.25 24.16
C SER A 303 18.31 -8.69 23.90
N ILE A 304 17.77 -8.95 22.71
CA ILE A 304 17.44 -10.32 22.27
C ILE A 304 18.72 -11.09 21.95
N ALA A 305 19.67 -10.48 21.22
CA ALA A 305 20.95 -11.09 20.89
C ALA A 305 21.70 -11.55 22.15
N GLN A 306 21.72 -10.74 23.22
CA GLN A 306 22.30 -11.11 24.52
C GLN A 306 21.70 -12.40 25.09
N LYS A 307 20.41 -12.64 24.89
CA LYS A 307 19.71 -13.82 25.42
C LYS A 307 19.98 -15.07 24.57
N VAL A 308 19.85 -14.94 23.23
CA VAL A 308 19.97 -16.10 22.33
C VAL A 308 21.41 -16.52 22.05
N LEU A 309 22.38 -15.64 22.33
CA LEU A 309 23.81 -15.87 22.12
C LEU A 309 24.61 -15.95 23.43
N LYS A 310 23.95 -16.17 24.56
CA LYS A 310 24.57 -16.14 25.92
C LYS A 310 25.86 -16.97 26.04
N ASP A 311 25.96 -18.04 25.27
CA ASP A 311 27.10 -18.98 25.31
C ASP A 311 28.22 -18.62 24.31
N ARG A 312 28.05 -17.57 23.49
CA ARG A 312 29.04 -17.09 22.51
C ARG A 312 30.10 -16.21 23.16
N LYS A 313 31.30 -16.76 23.37
CA LYS A 313 32.43 -16.07 24.01
C LYS A 313 33.20 -15.12 23.08
N ASP A 314 33.01 -15.25 21.79
CA ASP A 314 33.65 -14.43 20.75
C ASP A 314 32.92 -13.09 20.48
N LEU A 315 31.77 -12.87 21.14
CA LEU A 315 30.97 -11.67 21.04
C LEU A 315 30.97 -10.88 22.35
N TYR A 316 30.95 -9.55 22.23
CA TYR A 316 30.66 -8.71 23.38
C TYR A 316 29.14 -8.69 23.60
N LEU A 317 28.70 -9.21 24.74
CA LEU A 317 27.29 -9.27 25.14
C LEU A 317 26.99 -8.49 26.44
N GLY A 318 27.89 -7.57 26.83
CA GLY A 318 27.74 -6.72 28.02
C GLY A 318 26.72 -5.59 27.83
N SER A 319 26.50 -4.82 28.88
CA SER A 319 25.48 -3.76 28.96
C SER A 319 25.85 -2.46 28.22
N LYS A 320 27.11 -2.27 27.85
CA LYS A 320 27.61 -1.06 27.20
C LYS A 320 28.39 -1.40 25.91
N PRO A 321 27.72 -1.91 24.88
CA PRO A 321 28.39 -2.21 23.61
C PRO A 321 28.77 -0.93 22.88
N THR A 322 29.89 -0.96 22.15
CA THR A 322 30.10 -0.01 21.05
C THR A 322 29.11 -0.30 19.91
N GLU A 323 28.94 0.65 18.98
CA GLU A 323 28.06 0.42 17.82
C GLU A 323 28.47 -0.83 17.03
N ALA A 324 29.77 -1.02 16.80
CA ALA A 324 30.30 -2.19 16.10
C ALA A 324 30.05 -3.51 16.84
N GLN A 325 30.17 -3.52 18.18
CA GLN A 325 29.85 -4.69 19.00
C GLN A 325 28.36 -5.01 18.97
N GLN A 326 27.49 -3.97 19.07
CA GLN A 326 26.05 -4.12 18.92
C GLN A 326 25.68 -4.70 17.56
N GLN A 327 26.24 -4.15 16.48
CA GLN A 327 26.04 -4.60 15.10
C GLN A 327 26.38 -6.09 14.98
N LYS A 328 27.59 -6.48 15.36
CA LYS A 328 28.08 -7.87 15.26
C LYS A 328 27.22 -8.86 16.05
N ALA A 329 26.76 -8.47 17.23
CA ALA A 329 25.89 -9.33 18.05
C ALA A 329 24.51 -9.51 17.44
N ILE A 330 23.91 -8.42 16.89
CA ILE A 330 22.60 -8.50 16.23
C ILE A 330 22.71 -9.35 14.96
N GLU A 331 23.73 -9.16 14.14
CA GLU A 331 23.98 -9.96 12.93
C GLU A 331 24.11 -11.45 13.27
N ALA A 332 24.90 -11.79 14.29
CA ALA A 332 25.06 -13.18 14.74
C ALA A 332 23.73 -13.80 15.25
N ALA A 333 22.87 -13.01 15.88
CA ALA A 333 21.55 -13.48 16.32
C ALA A 333 20.60 -13.68 15.12
N LEU A 334 20.66 -12.79 14.13
CA LEU A 334 19.88 -12.92 12.89
C LEU A 334 20.27 -14.16 12.09
N GLU A 335 21.56 -14.56 12.10
CA GLU A 335 22.01 -15.80 11.46
C GLU A 335 21.28 -17.03 12.01
N LEU A 336 20.97 -17.07 13.32
CA LEU A 336 20.17 -18.16 13.88
C LEU A 336 18.76 -18.21 13.30
N ALA A 337 18.15 -17.06 13.01
CA ALA A 337 16.83 -17.00 12.39
C ALA A 337 16.88 -17.37 10.89
N TYR A 338 17.94 -16.94 10.19
CA TYR A 338 18.14 -17.23 8.76
C TYR A 338 18.44 -18.70 8.46
N ALA A 339 18.94 -19.45 9.43
CA ALA A 339 19.19 -20.88 9.29
C ALA A 339 17.88 -21.70 9.11
N ASP A 340 16.75 -21.20 9.62
CA ASP A 340 15.45 -21.84 9.55
C ASP A 340 14.62 -21.26 8.39
N LYS A 341 14.93 -21.67 7.17
CA LYS A 341 14.29 -21.24 5.93
C LYS A 341 13.59 -22.39 5.23
N PRO A 342 12.53 -22.14 4.45
CA PRO A 342 11.90 -23.17 3.63
C PRO A 342 12.79 -23.57 2.46
N ALA A 343 12.52 -24.72 1.84
CA ALA A 343 13.04 -25.02 0.51
C ALA A 343 12.37 -24.09 -0.54
N ARG A 344 12.99 -23.99 -1.73
CA ARG A 344 12.51 -23.13 -2.82
C ARG A 344 11.03 -23.35 -3.14
N ASP A 345 10.64 -24.62 -3.27
CA ASP A 345 9.30 -25.03 -3.69
C ASP A 345 8.29 -25.06 -2.54
N ASP A 346 8.76 -24.94 -1.29
CA ASP A 346 7.91 -24.97 -0.09
C ASP A 346 7.38 -23.57 0.30
N LEU A 347 7.77 -22.52 -0.39
CA LEU A 347 7.42 -21.15 -0.02
C LEU A 347 5.90 -20.93 0.03
N VAL A 348 5.17 -21.33 -1.02
CA VAL A 348 3.71 -21.15 -1.11
C VAL A 348 2.98 -22.14 -0.20
N PRO A 349 3.31 -23.44 -0.15
CA PRO A 349 2.75 -24.36 0.84
C PRO A 349 2.91 -23.85 2.28
N PHE A 350 4.10 -23.34 2.63
CA PHE A 350 4.36 -22.80 3.95
C PHE A 350 3.57 -21.50 4.23
N ALA A 351 3.41 -20.63 3.24
CA ALA A 351 2.55 -19.46 3.38
C ALA A 351 1.09 -19.84 3.66
N LYS A 352 0.56 -20.90 3.04
CA LYS A 352 -0.78 -21.44 3.33
C LYS A 352 -0.90 -21.92 4.78
N GLN A 353 0.10 -22.66 5.26
CA GLN A 353 0.16 -23.13 6.64
C GLN A 353 0.17 -21.94 7.61
N THR A 354 1.06 -20.95 7.40
CA THR A 354 1.19 -19.79 8.32
C THR A 354 -0.06 -18.92 8.35
N LEU A 355 -0.78 -18.80 7.22
CA LEU A 355 -2.08 -18.11 7.18
C LEU A 355 -3.12 -18.84 8.05
N GLN A 356 -3.18 -20.16 7.95
CA GLN A 356 -4.09 -20.97 8.77
C GLN A 356 -3.76 -20.84 10.26
N GLU A 357 -2.49 -20.92 10.63
CA GLU A 357 -2.02 -20.79 12.01
C GLU A 357 -2.33 -19.38 12.58
N ALA A 358 -2.07 -18.31 11.81
CA ALA A 358 -2.39 -16.97 12.21
C ALA A 358 -3.91 -16.75 12.39
N THR A 359 -4.72 -17.31 11.48
CA THR A 359 -6.19 -17.24 11.54
C THR A 359 -6.72 -17.93 12.80
N GLU A 360 -6.23 -19.12 13.10
CA GLU A 360 -6.64 -19.86 14.28
C GLU A 360 -6.21 -19.19 15.57
N PHE A 361 -5.01 -18.60 15.59
CA PHE A 361 -4.52 -17.84 16.74
C PHE A 361 -5.42 -16.62 17.03
N VAL A 362 -5.78 -15.83 16.02
CA VAL A 362 -6.67 -14.66 16.19
C VAL A 362 -8.03 -15.11 16.75
N ARG A 363 -8.58 -16.23 16.25
CA ARG A 363 -9.86 -16.80 16.69
C ARG A 363 -9.80 -17.25 18.15
N THR A 364 -8.82 -18.07 18.50
CA THR A 364 -8.71 -18.68 19.83
C THR A 364 -8.38 -17.67 20.92
N HIS A 365 -7.61 -16.64 20.59
CA HIS A 365 -7.28 -15.56 21.54
C HIS A 365 -8.29 -14.42 21.54
N ASN A 366 -9.36 -14.54 20.73
CA ASN A 366 -10.44 -13.55 20.65
C ASN A 366 -9.94 -12.10 20.49
N LEU A 367 -8.98 -11.91 19.55
CA LEU A 367 -8.29 -10.62 19.39
C LEU A 367 -9.13 -9.58 18.67
N MET A 368 -10.02 -10.02 17.77
CA MET A 368 -10.99 -9.20 17.03
C MET A 368 -12.06 -10.07 16.38
N THR A 369 -13.09 -9.46 15.81
CA THR A 369 -14.11 -10.18 15.06
C THR A 369 -13.53 -10.69 13.75
N MET A 370 -13.86 -11.95 13.40
CA MET A 370 -13.39 -12.58 12.16
C MET A 370 -14.25 -12.16 10.97
N PRO A 371 -13.66 -11.85 9.80
CA PRO A 371 -14.43 -11.57 8.59
C PRO A 371 -15.03 -12.86 8.02
N GLU A 372 -16.16 -12.73 7.33
CA GLU A 372 -16.83 -13.84 6.64
C GLU A 372 -16.30 -14.05 5.21
N ALA A 373 -15.75 -12.99 4.58
CA ALA A 373 -15.23 -13.05 3.22
C ALA A 373 -14.07 -14.08 3.12
N PRO A 374 -13.95 -14.82 2.02
CA PRO A 374 -12.86 -15.79 1.85
C PRO A 374 -11.53 -15.10 1.46
N VAL A 375 -10.41 -15.68 1.92
CA VAL A 375 -9.06 -15.36 1.46
C VAL A 375 -8.41 -16.60 0.86
N GLU A 376 -7.75 -16.42 -0.28
CA GLU A 376 -7.07 -17.49 -1.01
C GLU A 376 -5.64 -17.10 -1.35
N ILE A 377 -4.68 -18.01 -1.13
CA ILE A 377 -3.29 -17.78 -1.56
C ILE A 377 -3.15 -18.21 -3.02
N ILE A 378 -2.66 -17.28 -3.84
CA ILE A 378 -2.37 -17.47 -5.26
C ILE A 378 -0.90 -17.18 -5.58
N LEU A 379 -0.42 -17.70 -6.71
CA LEU A 379 0.82 -17.22 -7.30
C LEU A 379 0.61 -15.82 -7.87
N MET A 380 1.57 -14.93 -7.58
CA MET A 380 1.55 -13.55 -8.09
C MET A 380 1.62 -13.54 -9.62
N PRO A 381 0.69 -12.85 -10.31
CA PRO A 381 0.73 -12.72 -11.78
C PRO A 381 2.02 -12.07 -12.26
N LYS A 382 2.57 -12.52 -13.39
CA LYS A 382 3.88 -12.09 -13.91
C LYS A 382 4.03 -10.57 -14.05
N PHE A 383 3.00 -9.87 -14.54
CA PHE A 383 3.05 -8.41 -14.71
C PHE A 383 3.15 -7.62 -13.39
N GLN A 384 2.90 -8.28 -12.26
CA GLN A 384 3.01 -7.72 -10.90
C GLN A 384 4.29 -8.17 -10.18
N GLN A 385 5.03 -9.13 -10.73
CA GLN A 385 6.28 -9.60 -10.13
C GLN A 385 7.40 -8.55 -10.25
N GLY A 386 8.33 -8.59 -9.29
CA GLY A 386 9.49 -7.69 -9.27
C GLY A 386 9.32 -6.44 -8.41
N PHE A 387 8.10 -6.15 -7.92
CA PHE A 387 7.84 -5.03 -7.02
C PHE A 387 7.68 -5.46 -5.56
N ALA A 388 7.16 -6.65 -5.32
CA ALA A 388 6.91 -7.21 -4.00
C ALA A 388 7.11 -8.71 -3.98
N VAL A 389 7.27 -9.25 -2.77
CA VAL A 389 7.32 -10.70 -2.53
C VAL A 389 5.92 -11.24 -2.30
N ALA A 390 5.05 -10.43 -1.74
CA ALA A 390 3.65 -10.75 -1.52
C ALA A 390 2.81 -9.48 -1.47
N TYR A 391 1.50 -9.61 -1.66
CA TYR A 391 0.52 -8.53 -1.45
C TYR A 391 -0.88 -9.11 -1.28
N ALA A 392 -1.74 -8.34 -0.60
CA ALA A 392 -3.16 -8.62 -0.54
C ALA A 392 -3.89 -7.94 -1.71
N ASP A 393 -4.48 -8.73 -2.59
CA ASP A 393 -5.34 -8.26 -3.68
C ASP A 393 -6.80 -8.43 -3.26
N SER A 394 -7.35 -7.37 -2.67
CA SER A 394 -8.75 -7.33 -2.23
C SER A 394 -9.69 -6.98 -3.37
N PRO A 395 -10.93 -7.50 -3.38
CA PRO A 395 -11.95 -7.06 -4.32
C PRO A 395 -12.28 -5.57 -4.10
N GLY A 396 -12.88 -4.96 -5.10
CA GLY A 396 -13.44 -3.62 -4.94
C GLY A 396 -14.51 -3.60 -3.82
N PRO A 397 -14.66 -2.48 -3.10
CA PRO A 397 -15.61 -2.41 -1.96
C PRO A 397 -17.07 -2.61 -2.37
N LEU A 398 -17.39 -2.52 -3.67
CA LEU A 398 -18.73 -2.75 -4.20
C LEU A 398 -18.92 -4.20 -4.68
N ASP A 399 -17.85 -4.96 -4.85
CA ASP A 399 -17.84 -6.38 -5.21
C ASP A 399 -18.04 -7.25 -3.96
N LYS A 400 -19.22 -7.19 -3.39
CA LYS A 400 -19.57 -7.96 -2.20
C LYS A 400 -19.46 -9.46 -2.49
N ALA A 401 -18.93 -10.21 -1.51
CA ALA A 401 -18.74 -11.67 -1.55
C ALA A 401 -17.63 -12.19 -2.49
N GLN A 402 -16.82 -11.34 -3.10
CA GLN A 402 -15.62 -11.78 -3.84
C GLN A 402 -14.47 -12.13 -2.90
N LYS A 403 -13.56 -13.00 -3.37
CA LYS A 403 -12.38 -13.42 -2.61
C LYS A 403 -11.31 -12.33 -2.57
N THR A 404 -10.62 -12.24 -1.44
CA THR A 404 -9.31 -11.58 -1.38
C THR A 404 -8.24 -12.59 -1.77
N PHE A 405 -7.29 -12.20 -2.62
CA PHE A 405 -6.11 -13.00 -2.91
C PHE A 405 -4.92 -12.52 -2.08
N TYR A 406 -4.28 -13.45 -1.40
CA TYR A 406 -2.95 -13.26 -0.86
C TYR A 406 -1.98 -13.79 -1.92
N ALA A 407 -1.46 -12.89 -2.76
CA ALA A 407 -0.58 -13.22 -3.85
C ALA A 407 0.86 -13.34 -3.36
N VAL A 408 1.52 -14.47 -3.66
CA VAL A 408 2.92 -14.73 -3.29
C VAL A 408 3.75 -14.85 -4.57
N SER A 409 4.87 -14.10 -4.64
CA SER A 409 5.77 -14.16 -5.78
C SER A 409 6.52 -15.50 -5.78
N PRO A 410 6.53 -16.24 -6.90
CA PRO A 410 7.42 -17.38 -7.03
C PRO A 410 8.88 -16.92 -7.07
N ILE A 411 9.79 -17.81 -6.72
CA ILE A 411 11.22 -17.60 -6.93
C ILE A 411 11.53 -17.89 -8.41
N PRO A 412 12.03 -16.92 -9.19
CA PRO A 412 12.30 -17.11 -10.61
C PRO A 412 13.25 -18.28 -10.88
N GLU A 413 12.93 -19.11 -11.88
CA GLU A 413 13.68 -20.33 -12.19
C GLU A 413 15.13 -20.05 -12.58
N GLU A 414 15.38 -18.92 -13.22
CA GLU A 414 16.69 -18.47 -13.68
C GLU A 414 17.61 -17.95 -12.56
N TRP A 415 17.13 -17.88 -11.30
CA TRP A 415 17.97 -17.42 -10.20
C TRP A 415 18.98 -18.47 -9.80
N THR A 416 20.22 -18.02 -9.60
CA THR A 416 21.30 -18.85 -9.06
C THR A 416 21.01 -19.24 -7.60
N ASP A 417 21.61 -20.34 -7.13
CA ASP A 417 21.47 -20.80 -5.74
C ASP A 417 21.85 -19.71 -4.72
N THR A 418 22.83 -18.87 -5.02
CA THR A 418 23.22 -17.74 -4.16
C THR A 418 22.12 -16.69 -4.09
N GLN A 419 21.42 -16.42 -5.19
CA GLN A 419 20.31 -15.48 -5.22
C GLN A 419 19.09 -16.04 -4.47
N VAL A 420 18.82 -17.32 -4.66
CA VAL A 420 17.75 -18.05 -3.93
C VAL A 420 18.07 -18.07 -2.44
N ASP A 421 19.30 -18.38 -2.04
CA ASP A 421 19.71 -18.38 -0.64
C ASP A 421 19.55 -17.01 0.01
N SER A 422 20.04 -15.97 -0.62
CA SER A 422 19.88 -14.58 -0.14
C SER A 422 18.42 -14.19 0.03
N PHE A 423 17.54 -14.61 -0.90
CA PHE A 423 16.12 -14.37 -0.83
C PHE A 423 15.47 -15.14 0.34
N LEU A 424 15.74 -16.44 0.48
CA LEU A 424 15.18 -17.27 1.54
C LEU A 424 15.72 -16.92 2.93
N ARG A 425 16.88 -16.33 3.04
CA ARG A 425 17.39 -15.74 4.29
C ARG A 425 16.56 -14.53 4.72
N GLU A 426 16.18 -13.66 3.77
CA GLU A 426 15.26 -12.57 4.06
C GLU A 426 13.87 -13.12 4.40
N TYR A 427 13.36 -14.03 3.58
CA TYR A 427 12.03 -14.64 3.71
C TYR A 427 12.09 -16.03 4.35
N ASN A 428 12.82 -16.12 5.49
CA ASN A 428 12.85 -17.33 6.30
C ASN A 428 11.48 -17.64 6.94
N LYS A 429 11.34 -18.80 7.56
CA LYS A 429 10.03 -19.25 8.08
C LYS A 429 9.38 -18.23 9.01
N ARG A 430 10.13 -17.57 9.90
CA ARG A 430 9.60 -16.55 10.81
C ARG A 430 9.09 -15.32 10.07
N MET A 431 9.79 -14.93 9.00
CA MET A 431 9.36 -13.82 8.15
C MET A 431 8.08 -14.17 7.38
N ILE A 432 7.91 -15.42 6.91
CA ILE A 432 6.68 -15.84 6.23
C ILE A 432 5.47 -15.78 7.18
N HIS A 433 5.64 -16.13 8.46
CA HIS A 433 4.60 -15.88 9.47
C HIS A 433 4.24 -14.39 9.57
N LEU A 434 5.25 -13.51 9.60
CA LEU A 434 5.01 -12.05 9.62
C LEU A 434 4.30 -11.56 8.37
N LEU A 435 4.65 -12.10 7.19
CA LEU A 435 3.95 -11.80 5.95
C LEU A 435 2.48 -12.20 6.00
N SER A 436 2.18 -13.41 6.47
CA SER A 436 0.80 -13.89 6.58
C SER A 436 -0.03 -13.06 7.57
N ILE A 437 0.60 -12.55 8.63
CA ILE A 437 -0.02 -11.59 9.55
C ILE A 437 -0.30 -10.28 8.83
N HIS A 438 0.67 -9.72 8.15
CA HIS A 438 0.61 -8.41 7.48
C HIS A 438 -0.37 -8.41 6.32
N GLU A 439 -0.20 -9.34 5.38
CA GLU A 439 -1.01 -9.38 4.15
C GLU A 439 -2.42 -9.91 4.40
N ALA A 440 -2.58 -10.80 5.40
CA ALA A 440 -3.86 -11.45 5.59
C ALA A 440 -4.42 -11.32 7.02
N MET A 441 -3.99 -12.15 7.95
CA MET A 441 -4.64 -12.32 9.25
C MET A 441 -3.73 -11.97 10.43
N PRO A 442 -4.05 -10.86 11.10
CA PRO A 442 -5.20 -9.96 10.95
C PRO A 442 -4.91 -8.62 10.24
N GLY A 443 -4.01 -8.62 9.27
CA GLY A 443 -3.56 -7.44 8.51
C GLY A 443 -4.52 -6.96 7.42
N HIS A 444 -3.99 -6.79 6.19
CA HIS A 444 -4.68 -6.16 5.06
C HIS A 444 -6.00 -6.82 4.65
N TYR A 445 -6.05 -8.16 4.61
CA TYR A 445 -7.28 -8.88 4.28
C TYR A 445 -8.39 -8.57 5.28
N LEU A 446 -8.10 -8.72 6.58
CA LEU A 446 -9.12 -8.48 7.62
C LEU A 446 -9.59 -7.03 7.60
N GLU A 447 -8.65 -6.07 7.57
CA GLU A 447 -8.96 -4.64 7.50
C GLU A 447 -9.79 -4.30 6.25
N GLY A 448 -9.39 -4.81 5.08
CA GLY A 448 -10.10 -4.62 3.82
C GLY A 448 -11.53 -5.16 3.85
N ALA A 449 -11.74 -6.34 4.44
CA ALA A 449 -13.06 -6.95 4.60
C ALA A 449 -14.00 -6.10 5.48
N PHE A 450 -13.49 -5.48 6.54
CA PHE A 450 -14.26 -4.54 7.36
C PHE A 450 -14.48 -3.21 6.66
N SER A 451 -13.47 -2.68 5.98
CA SER A 451 -13.58 -1.43 5.23
C SER A 451 -14.65 -1.49 4.14
N ALA A 452 -14.76 -2.61 3.42
CA ALA A 452 -15.78 -2.85 2.40
C ALA A 452 -17.23 -2.88 2.96
N GLN A 453 -17.40 -3.13 4.26
CA GLN A 453 -18.70 -3.12 4.93
C GLN A 453 -19.12 -1.73 5.43
N ASN A 454 -18.22 -0.74 5.38
CA ASN A 454 -18.53 0.59 5.89
C ASN A 454 -19.64 1.26 5.05
N PRO A 455 -20.67 1.84 5.67
CA PRO A 455 -21.81 2.45 4.95
C PRO A 455 -21.44 3.74 4.18
N SER A 456 -20.31 4.37 4.51
CA SER A 456 -19.85 5.55 3.79
C SER A 456 -19.19 5.13 2.47
N LEU A 457 -19.81 5.47 1.35
CA LEU A 457 -19.25 5.27 0.02
C LEU A 457 -17.88 5.97 -0.15
N ILE A 458 -17.72 7.16 0.45
CA ILE A 458 -16.45 7.90 0.41
C ILE A 458 -15.34 7.09 1.09
N ARG A 459 -15.58 6.56 2.30
CA ARG A 459 -14.57 5.77 3.03
C ARG A 459 -14.31 4.42 2.39
N ALA A 460 -15.33 3.78 1.86
CA ALA A 460 -15.17 2.51 1.13
C ALA A 460 -14.26 2.68 -0.10
N VAL A 461 -14.51 3.71 -0.92
CA VAL A 461 -13.76 3.98 -2.16
C VAL A 461 -12.41 4.68 -1.89
N ASN A 462 -12.31 5.54 -0.87
CA ASN A 462 -11.07 6.30 -0.53
C ASN A 462 -10.35 5.73 0.70
N ARG A 463 -10.05 4.43 0.68
CA ARG A 463 -9.24 3.79 1.72
C ARG A 463 -7.88 4.50 1.86
N SER A 464 -7.50 4.86 3.09
CA SER A 464 -6.24 5.51 3.39
C SER A 464 -5.08 4.51 3.41
N GLY A 465 -4.05 4.71 2.57
CA GLY A 465 -2.82 3.91 2.66
C GLY A 465 -2.11 4.05 4.01
N LEU A 466 -2.21 5.23 4.66
CA LEU A 466 -1.67 5.44 6.00
C LEU A 466 -2.36 4.54 7.04
N PHE A 467 -3.68 4.38 6.96
CA PHE A 467 -4.41 3.48 7.85
C PHE A 467 -4.07 2.02 7.55
N ALA A 468 -4.15 1.63 6.28
CA ALA A 468 -3.97 0.25 5.86
C ALA A 468 -2.59 -0.30 6.24
N GLU A 469 -1.50 0.42 5.87
CA GLU A 469 -0.14 0.02 6.21
C GLU A 469 0.12 0.11 7.72
N GLY A 470 -0.39 1.17 8.36
CA GLY A 470 -0.26 1.34 9.80
C GLY A 470 -0.95 0.25 10.60
N TRP A 471 -2.14 -0.20 10.15
CA TRP A 471 -2.87 -1.32 10.74
C TRP A 471 -2.10 -2.64 10.60
N ALA A 472 -1.66 -2.98 9.38
CA ALA A 472 -0.93 -4.20 9.12
C ALA A 472 0.34 -4.30 9.97
N VAL A 473 1.14 -3.23 10.01
CA VAL A 473 2.34 -3.14 10.87
C VAL A 473 1.98 -3.22 12.36
N TYR A 474 0.88 -2.60 12.80
CA TYR A 474 0.41 -2.70 14.17
C TYR A 474 0.05 -4.14 14.57
N THR A 475 -0.61 -4.88 13.65
CA THR A 475 -1.07 -6.25 13.95
C THR A 475 0.06 -7.25 14.16
N GLU A 476 1.21 -7.05 13.54
CA GLU A 476 2.38 -7.92 13.71
C GLU A 476 2.93 -7.87 15.15
N ASP A 477 3.07 -6.67 15.72
CA ASP A 477 3.44 -6.53 17.13
C ASP A 477 2.32 -7.00 18.06
N MET A 478 1.08 -6.71 17.71
CA MET A 478 -0.08 -7.14 18.48
C MET A 478 -0.12 -8.66 18.60
N MET A 479 0.06 -9.39 17.50
CA MET A 479 0.12 -10.87 17.46
C MET A 479 1.26 -11.40 18.33
N ARG A 480 2.47 -10.81 18.18
CA ARG A 480 3.60 -11.18 19.01
C ARG A 480 3.33 -10.93 20.50
N LYS A 481 2.78 -9.76 20.87
CA LYS A 481 2.44 -9.43 22.27
C LYS A 481 1.36 -10.33 22.85
N ALA A 482 0.49 -10.86 21.99
CA ALA A 482 -0.51 -11.86 22.37
C ALA A 482 0.09 -13.26 22.57
N GLY A 483 1.37 -13.49 22.25
CA GLY A 483 2.07 -14.76 22.46
C GLY A 483 2.17 -15.65 21.20
N TYR A 484 1.91 -15.14 20.02
CA TYR A 484 2.06 -15.90 18.77
C TYR A 484 3.46 -16.52 18.67
N LEU A 485 3.53 -17.74 18.14
CA LEU A 485 4.73 -18.59 18.12
C LEU A 485 5.38 -18.77 19.50
N ASN A 486 4.55 -18.87 20.56
CA ASN A 486 4.99 -19.15 21.94
C ASN A 486 6.07 -18.18 22.46
N ASN A 487 6.01 -16.92 22.04
CA ASN A 487 7.00 -15.88 22.38
C ASN A 487 8.44 -16.22 21.92
N ASP A 488 8.60 -16.93 20.80
CA ASP A 488 9.91 -17.24 20.22
C ASP A 488 10.78 -15.96 20.11
N PRO A 489 11.95 -15.90 20.78
CA PRO A 489 12.81 -14.71 20.73
C PRO A 489 13.36 -14.44 19.32
N LEU A 490 13.53 -15.45 18.48
CA LEU A 490 13.96 -15.25 17.09
C LEU A 490 12.83 -14.71 16.22
N PHE A 491 11.57 -15.08 16.47
CA PHE A 491 10.41 -14.43 15.85
C PHE A 491 10.35 -12.95 16.24
N HIS A 492 10.56 -12.64 17.51
CA HIS A 492 10.66 -11.26 18.00
C HIS A 492 11.80 -10.49 17.31
N LEU A 493 12.97 -11.12 17.15
CA LEU A 493 14.11 -10.50 16.49
C LEU A 493 13.81 -10.20 15.02
N MET A 494 13.22 -11.16 14.30
CA MET A 494 12.83 -10.98 12.89
C MET A 494 11.78 -9.88 12.73
N GLN A 495 10.85 -9.82 13.65
CA GLN A 495 9.83 -8.81 13.72
C GLN A 495 10.43 -7.39 13.96
N LEU A 496 11.45 -7.25 14.83
CA LEU A 496 12.19 -5.99 15.00
C LEU A 496 13.00 -5.60 13.76
N LYS A 497 13.66 -6.56 13.11
CA LYS A 497 14.33 -6.33 11.82
C LYS A 497 13.35 -5.79 10.79
N PHE A 498 12.19 -6.36 10.70
CA PHE A 498 11.16 -5.99 9.76
C PHE A 498 10.58 -4.59 10.08
N TYR A 499 10.50 -4.21 11.36
CA TYR A 499 10.17 -2.84 11.78
C TYR A 499 11.29 -1.83 11.46
N LEU A 500 12.55 -2.22 11.52
CA LEU A 500 13.64 -1.37 11.02
C LEU A 500 13.48 -1.08 9.52
N ARG A 501 12.96 -2.03 8.74
CA ARG A 501 12.61 -1.80 7.33
C ARG A 501 11.52 -0.74 7.19
N THR A 502 10.47 -0.78 8.02
CA THR A 502 9.41 0.22 8.08
C THR A 502 9.93 1.61 8.45
N ILE A 503 10.78 1.70 9.47
CA ILE A 503 11.42 2.94 9.88
C ILE A 503 12.33 3.47 8.78
N SER A 504 13.17 2.60 8.21
CA SER A 504 14.10 2.98 7.13
C SER A 504 13.38 3.45 5.88
N ASN A 505 12.18 2.96 5.57
CA ASN A 505 11.35 3.44 4.48
C ASN A 505 11.10 4.97 4.57
N SER A 506 10.79 5.48 5.77
CA SER A 506 10.54 6.93 5.97
C SER A 506 11.82 7.77 5.83
N ILE A 507 12.95 7.24 6.28
CA ILE A 507 14.25 7.91 6.15
C ILE A 507 14.72 7.89 4.69
N LEU A 508 14.60 6.73 4.04
CA LEU A 508 14.97 6.50 2.65
C LEU A 508 14.22 7.44 1.70
N ASP A 509 12.90 7.51 1.82
CA ASP A 509 12.05 8.32 0.93
C ASP A 509 12.43 9.80 0.99
N GLN A 510 12.65 10.34 2.19
CA GLN A 510 13.12 11.70 2.38
C GLN A 510 14.57 11.87 1.90
N GLY A 511 15.43 10.91 2.19
CA GLY A 511 16.82 10.89 1.74
C GLY A 511 16.93 10.99 0.22
N VAL A 512 16.15 10.18 -0.46
CA VAL A 512 16.13 10.08 -1.93
C VAL A 512 15.53 11.33 -2.58
N HIS A 513 14.32 11.73 -2.16
CA HIS A 513 13.56 12.78 -2.85
C HIS A 513 13.87 14.20 -2.42
N VAL A 514 14.48 14.39 -1.25
CA VAL A 514 14.74 15.72 -0.68
C VAL A 514 16.22 15.97 -0.40
N ASN A 515 16.95 14.97 0.07
CA ASN A 515 18.33 15.13 0.52
C ASN A 515 19.36 14.63 -0.51
N ASN A 516 18.93 14.32 -1.73
CA ASN A 516 19.77 13.88 -2.86
C ASN A 516 20.68 12.66 -2.54
N TRP A 517 20.18 11.73 -1.74
CA TRP A 517 20.98 10.54 -1.38
C TRP A 517 21.41 9.76 -2.61
N THR A 518 22.67 9.29 -2.53
CA THR A 518 23.21 8.33 -3.50
C THR A 518 22.71 6.91 -3.21
N ARG A 519 22.96 6.01 -4.15
CA ARG A 519 22.67 4.59 -3.95
C ARG A 519 23.42 4.02 -2.75
N GLU A 520 24.68 4.39 -2.56
CA GLU A 520 25.53 3.92 -1.47
C GLU A 520 24.96 4.33 -0.10
N GLN A 521 24.50 5.57 0.05
CA GLN A 521 23.85 6.06 1.28
C GLN A 521 22.55 5.31 1.57
N ALA A 522 21.75 5.07 0.53
CA ALA A 522 20.51 4.30 0.64
C ALA A 522 20.79 2.83 1.01
N MET A 523 21.80 2.20 0.37
CA MET A 523 22.19 0.83 0.67
C MET A 523 22.73 0.71 2.10
N ASP A 524 23.59 1.65 2.58
CA ASP A 524 24.07 1.66 3.96
C ASP A 524 22.93 1.71 4.98
N LEU A 525 21.95 2.60 4.77
CA LEU A 525 20.76 2.64 5.62
C LEU A 525 20.04 1.28 5.68
N MET A 526 19.81 0.67 4.52
CA MET A 526 18.99 -0.54 4.43
C MET A 526 19.76 -1.79 4.89
N THR A 527 21.03 -1.96 4.47
CA THR A 527 21.77 -3.19 4.78
C THR A 527 22.43 -3.13 6.14
N ARG A 528 23.22 -2.08 6.43
CA ARG A 528 23.95 -1.98 7.69
C ARG A 528 23.06 -1.54 8.86
N ARG A 529 22.30 -0.45 8.69
CA ARG A 529 21.50 0.10 9.80
C ARG A 529 20.21 -0.69 10.06
N ALA A 530 19.57 -1.22 9.00
CA ALA A 530 18.28 -1.94 9.07
C ALA A 530 18.39 -3.45 8.76
N PHE A 531 19.58 -4.01 8.57
CA PHE A 531 19.86 -5.45 8.42
C PHE A 531 19.13 -6.12 7.24
N GLN A 532 18.69 -5.38 6.22
CA GLN A 532 18.09 -5.95 5.03
C GLN A 532 19.14 -6.68 4.19
N GLN A 533 18.75 -7.78 3.55
CA GLN A 533 19.63 -8.47 2.60
C GLN A 533 19.86 -7.59 1.36
N GLU A 534 21.04 -7.70 0.76
CA GLU A 534 21.47 -6.78 -0.31
C GLU A 534 20.51 -6.77 -1.49
N ARG A 535 19.99 -7.94 -1.90
CA ARG A 535 19.05 -8.05 -3.02
C ARG A 535 17.75 -7.32 -2.75
N GLU A 536 17.21 -7.45 -1.55
CA GLU A 536 16.02 -6.73 -1.11
C GLU A 536 16.27 -5.21 -1.10
N ALA A 537 17.41 -4.79 -0.55
CA ALA A 537 17.80 -3.39 -0.51
C ALA A 537 17.97 -2.78 -1.92
N ALA A 538 18.55 -3.54 -2.85
CA ALA A 538 18.71 -3.11 -4.25
C ALA A 538 17.36 -2.92 -4.95
N GLY A 539 16.41 -3.83 -4.76
CA GLY A 539 15.03 -3.68 -5.25
C GLY A 539 14.32 -2.48 -4.62
N LYS A 540 14.51 -2.26 -3.32
CA LYS A 540 13.95 -1.12 -2.58
C LYS A 540 14.51 0.22 -3.08
N TRP A 541 15.78 0.27 -3.43
CA TRP A 541 16.39 1.45 -4.06
C TRP A 541 15.69 1.84 -5.36
N VAL A 542 15.41 0.85 -6.24
CA VAL A 542 14.65 1.09 -7.47
C VAL A 542 13.23 1.58 -7.15
N ARG A 543 12.53 0.91 -6.23
CA ARG A 543 11.19 1.31 -5.79
C ARG A 543 11.15 2.75 -5.24
N ALA A 544 12.14 3.15 -4.44
CA ALA A 544 12.22 4.50 -3.89
C ALA A 544 12.40 5.58 -4.96
N GLN A 545 12.91 5.23 -6.16
CA GLN A 545 12.95 6.13 -7.31
C GLN A 545 11.61 6.19 -8.05
N LEU A 546 10.93 5.04 -8.17
CA LEU A 546 9.68 4.91 -8.91
C LEU A 546 8.45 5.46 -8.16
N SER A 547 8.55 5.71 -6.86
CA SER A 547 7.45 6.22 -6.03
C SER A 547 7.96 7.29 -5.07
N SER A 548 7.05 8.10 -4.54
CA SER A 548 7.37 9.12 -3.53
C SER A 548 6.22 9.27 -2.54
N THR A 549 6.53 9.56 -1.28
CA THR A 549 5.58 9.76 -0.16
C THR A 549 4.72 8.54 0.21
N GLN A 550 4.93 7.39 -0.46
CA GLN A 550 4.26 6.15 -0.10
C GLN A 550 5.02 5.41 1.02
N LEU A 551 6.35 5.35 0.93
CA LEU A 551 7.18 4.65 1.91
C LEU A 551 7.01 5.18 3.37
N PRO A 552 6.77 6.46 3.65
CA PRO A 552 6.46 6.93 4.99
C PRO A 552 5.14 6.43 5.60
N THR A 553 4.19 5.95 4.78
CA THR A 553 2.87 5.51 5.27
C THR A 553 2.96 4.39 6.30
N TYR A 554 3.92 3.51 6.19
CA TYR A 554 4.17 2.41 7.13
C TYR A 554 4.50 2.92 8.53
N PHE A 555 5.56 3.72 8.63
CA PHE A 555 6.05 4.21 9.92
C PHE A 555 5.09 5.22 10.55
N VAL A 556 4.62 6.20 9.78
CA VAL A 556 3.69 7.21 10.30
C VAL A 556 2.37 6.54 10.71
N GLY A 557 1.88 5.61 9.87
CA GLY A 557 0.64 4.89 10.14
C GLY A 557 0.69 4.10 11.45
N VAL A 558 1.73 3.29 11.67
CA VAL A 558 1.84 2.52 12.90
C VAL A 558 2.04 3.41 14.13
N GLN A 559 2.75 4.53 14.01
CA GLN A 559 2.88 5.50 15.11
C GLN A 559 1.52 6.09 15.49
N GLU A 560 0.70 6.47 14.50
CA GLU A 560 -0.66 6.98 14.76
C GLU A 560 -1.61 5.89 15.29
N GLN A 561 -1.47 4.62 14.87
CA GLN A 561 -2.22 3.49 15.45
C GLN A 561 -1.89 3.30 16.93
N TYR A 562 -0.61 3.38 17.30
CA TYR A 562 -0.22 3.30 18.72
C TYR A 562 -0.65 4.53 19.52
N ASP A 563 -0.59 5.73 18.95
CA ASP A 563 -1.07 6.95 19.61
C ASP A 563 -2.57 6.86 19.88
N MET A 564 -3.33 6.38 18.89
CA MET A 564 -4.77 6.15 19.02
C MET A 564 -5.09 5.11 20.09
N ARG A 565 -4.36 3.97 20.11
CA ARG A 565 -4.55 2.93 21.11
C ARG A 565 -4.27 3.45 22.52
N ARG A 566 -3.14 4.14 22.73
CA ARG A 566 -2.81 4.74 24.03
C ARG A 566 -3.86 5.75 24.50
N ALA A 567 -4.40 6.53 23.56
CA ALA A 567 -5.47 7.48 23.86
C ALA A 567 -6.75 6.75 24.27
N ALA A 568 -7.12 5.66 23.59
CA ALA A 568 -8.27 4.83 23.94
C ALA A 568 -8.08 4.11 25.29
N GLU A 569 -6.93 3.52 25.55
CA GLU A 569 -6.58 2.91 26.85
C GLU A 569 -6.73 3.91 28.00
N LYS A 570 -6.27 5.15 27.80
CA LYS A 570 -6.41 6.23 28.77
C LYS A 570 -7.87 6.67 28.95
N ALA A 571 -8.61 6.82 27.85
CA ALA A 571 -10.00 7.31 27.90
C ALA A 571 -10.96 6.28 28.48
N TRP A 572 -10.80 5.00 28.16
CA TRP A 572 -11.68 3.92 28.61
C TRP A 572 -11.23 3.32 29.96
N GLY A 573 -9.97 3.49 30.34
CA GLY A 573 -9.44 3.04 31.64
C GLY A 573 -9.71 1.57 31.89
N LYS A 574 -10.37 1.24 33.01
CA LYS A 574 -10.70 -0.15 33.39
C LYS A 574 -11.68 -0.86 32.42
N ASN A 575 -12.37 -0.10 31.59
CA ASN A 575 -13.31 -0.64 30.59
C ASN A 575 -12.61 -0.98 29.26
N PHE A 576 -11.33 -0.71 29.12
CA PHE A 576 -10.60 -1.04 27.90
C PHE A 576 -10.50 -2.56 27.71
N LYS A 577 -10.99 -3.04 26.57
CA LYS A 577 -10.83 -4.43 26.14
C LYS A 577 -10.30 -4.42 24.70
N LEU A 578 -9.26 -5.20 24.47
CA LEU A 578 -8.50 -5.18 23.22
C LEU A 578 -9.39 -5.49 22.01
N LYS A 579 -10.22 -6.54 22.10
CA LYS A 579 -11.16 -6.88 21.02
C LYS A 579 -12.14 -5.75 20.71
N GLU A 580 -12.77 -5.18 21.74
CA GLU A 580 -13.72 -4.08 21.57
C GLU A 580 -13.08 -2.85 20.94
N TYR A 581 -11.80 -2.59 21.28
CA TYR A 581 -11.00 -1.53 20.67
C TYR A 581 -10.77 -1.82 19.17
N HIS A 582 -10.30 -3.02 18.82
CA HIS A 582 -10.03 -3.39 17.44
C HIS A 582 -11.31 -3.33 16.58
N ASP A 583 -12.39 -3.94 17.05
CA ASP A 583 -13.68 -3.94 16.35
C ASP A 583 -14.21 -2.52 16.16
N LYS A 584 -14.02 -1.66 17.17
CA LYS A 584 -14.42 -0.25 17.08
C LYS A 584 -13.58 0.53 16.08
N VAL A 585 -12.26 0.35 16.06
CA VAL A 585 -11.36 0.97 15.08
C VAL A 585 -11.77 0.59 13.67
N LEU A 586 -11.96 -0.70 13.41
CA LEU A 586 -12.31 -1.24 12.09
C LEU A 586 -13.73 -0.82 11.65
N SER A 587 -14.66 -0.58 12.58
CA SER A 587 -16.03 -0.16 12.25
C SER A 587 -16.11 1.19 11.54
N TYR A 588 -15.08 2.03 11.64
CA TYR A 588 -15.02 3.32 10.95
C TYR A 588 -14.57 3.22 9.49
N GLY A 589 -14.28 2.02 8.99
CA GLY A 589 -13.61 1.81 7.70
C GLY A 589 -12.11 2.12 7.80
N ALA A 590 -11.51 2.55 6.73
CA ALA A 590 -10.08 2.84 6.66
C ALA A 590 -9.75 4.31 6.31
N PRO A 591 -10.31 5.32 7.00
CA PRO A 591 -9.83 6.70 6.86
C PRO A 591 -8.48 6.87 7.54
N ALA A 592 -7.79 8.01 7.37
CA ALA A 592 -6.54 8.26 8.09
C ALA A 592 -6.74 8.08 9.62
N PRO A 593 -5.78 7.49 10.36
CA PRO A 593 -5.97 7.08 11.76
C PRO A 593 -6.41 8.23 12.67
N ARG A 594 -6.01 9.47 12.37
CA ARG A 594 -6.47 10.65 13.11
C ARG A 594 -8.00 10.78 13.10
N PHE A 595 -8.65 10.52 11.96
CA PHE A 595 -10.11 10.59 11.86
C PHE A 595 -10.81 9.50 12.66
N VAL A 596 -10.25 8.28 12.66
CA VAL A 596 -10.74 7.19 13.52
C VAL A 596 -10.65 7.59 14.98
N ARG A 597 -9.54 8.16 15.40
CA ARG A 597 -9.33 8.64 16.76
C ARG A 597 -10.32 9.75 17.13
N GLU A 598 -10.46 10.76 16.26
CA GLU A 598 -11.36 11.89 16.46
C GLU A 598 -12.83 11.42 16.62
N LEU A 599 -13.27 10.48 15.77
CA LEU A 599 -14.62 9.90 15.85
C LEU A 599 -14.79 9.04 17.11
N MET A 600 -13.85 8.14 17.39
CA MET A 600 -13.93 7.17 18.48
C MET A 600 -13.88 7.82 19.86
N LEU A 601 -13.06 8.86 20.02
CA LEU A 601 -12.83 9.52 21.31
C LEU A 601 -13.62 10.83 21.47
N GLY A 602 -14.42 11.22 20.47
CA GLY A 602 -15.19 12.48 20.52
C GLY A 602 -14.31 13.74 20.45
N GLU A 603 -13.08 13.63 19.95
CA GLU A 603 -12.17 14.77 19.75
C GLU A 603 -12.68 15.68 18.60
N PRO A 604 -12.33 16.98 18.55
CA PRO A 604 -12.71 17.86 17.44
C PRO A 604 -12.26 17.31 16.08
N ILE A 605 -13.15 17.33 15.08
CA ILE A 605 -12.80 16.98 13.69
C ILE A 605 -12.00 18.15 13.07
N ARG A 606 -10.81 17.87 12.52
CA ARG A 606 -9.87 18.88 12.00
C ARG A 606 -9.45 18.61 10.56
#